data_f5c440f7740901ef694c13bdcac67920
#
_entry.id   f5c440f7740901ef694c13bdcac67920
#
_cell.length_a   1.000
_cell.length_b   1.000
_cell.length_c   1.000
_cell.angle_alpha   90.00
_cell.angle_beta   90.00
_cell.angle_gamma   90.00
#
_symmetry.space_group_name_H-M   'P 1'
#
loop_
_entity.id
_entity.type
_entity.pdbx_description
1 polymer ?
#
loop_
_entity_poly.entity_id
_entity_poly.type
_entity_poly.pdbx_seq_one_letter_code
_entity_poly.pdbx_strand_id
1 'polypeptide(L)'
;LGHEVVNSNLYEDSIGFEYADFTGVMDVRDKEKNLALAKEYNIDAVLTDQSDIAVPTVAYVAEQMGCPGIGHEMAELFTNKFKMREYCKENNFRYPEYKLCTNVEEAIEFFRELGKKVIIKPLDSQSSRGIFTIETEKELKEKFAETESYTNSGDYVLVERYIEGTEFTVDGIVIDGTHHTLAISQKEHYAYNRNIASKLFFTNYNENFDYDLLRKTNDELISGTGIKFAITHSEYKFEDGAYYLIEMAARGGGSRIASDIVPFMSGVDNYQLLINAALGKTPSEEELHLEEMEKLKERAAVLEFLDIESDGKKITKIEGVDEINAIPEILQLQLEFKEGDIIEKAQDDRSRVGFFIACAESKQRIEEIEKEVKNTLKVSFEA
;
A
#
# COMPACT_ATOMS: atom_id res chain seq x y z
N LEU A 1 -11.34 20.91 8.78
CA LEU A 1 -10.26 21.89 8.54
C LEU A 1 -10.77 23.17 7.84
N GLY A 2 -12.01 23.18 7.31
CA GLY A 2 -12.65 24.36 6.72
C GLY A 2 -12.13 24.74 5.32
N HIS A 3 -11.56 23.80 4.59
CA HIS A 3 -11.17 23.98 3.18
C HIS A 3 -12.32 23.63 2.25
N GLU A 4 -12.43 24.32 1.11
CA GLU A 4 -13.25 23.86 -0.01
C GLU A 4 -12.53 22.74 -0.75
N VAL A 5 -13.26 21.71 -1.14
CA VAL A 5 -12.71 20.48 -1.74
C VAL A 5 -13.22 20.31 -3.16
N VAL A 6 -12.31 20.22 -4.11
CA VAL A 6 -12.57 19.79 -5.50
C VAL A 6 -12.10 18.34 -5.65
N ASN A 7 -13.00 17.40 -5.95
CA ASN A 7 -12.66 16.01 -6.12
C ASN A 7 -12.84 15.57 -7.58
N SER A 8 -11.83 14.89 -8.12
CA SER A 8 -11.89 14.25 -9.43
C SER A 8 -11.85 12.72 -9.31
N ASN A 9 -12.73 12.05 -10.03
CA ASN A 9 -12.80 10.57 -10.08
C ASN A 9 -13.36 10.11 -11.42
N LEU A 10 -13.06 8.87 -11.82
CA LEU A 10 -13.54 8.27 -13.05
C LEU A 10 -15.04 7.99 -13.03
N TYR A 11 -15.62 7.72 -11.86
CA TYR A 11 -17.00 7.28 -11.67
C TYR A 11 -17.87 8.38 -11.07
N GLU A 12 -19.05 8.61 -11.65
CA GLU A 12 -20.01 9.62 -11.20
C GLU A 12 -20.61 9.32 -9.80
N ASP A 13 -20.64 8.05 -9.43
CA ASP A 13 -21.14 7.55 -8.14
C ASP A 13 -20.02 7.37 -7.09
N SER A 14 -18.88 7.99 -7.30
CA SER A 14 -17.79 7.95 -6.34
C SER A 14 -18.22 8.52 -4.98
N ILE A 15 -18.06 7.73 -3.92
CA ILE A 15 -18.38 8.14 -2.53
C ILE A 15 -17.68 9.44 -2.14
N GLY A 16 -16.46 9.69 -2.64
CA GLY A 16 -15.72 10.91 -2.36
C GLY A 16 -16.42 12.19 -2.85
N PHE A 17 -17.33 12.06 -3.81
CA PHE A 17 -18.11 13.20 -4.31
C PHE A 17 -19.16 13.71 -3.31
N GLU A 18 -19.62 12.85 -2.41
CA GLU A 18 -20.57 13.25 -1.34
C GLU A 18 -19.92 14.19 -0.30
N TYR A 19 -18.59 14.20 -0.23
CA TYR A 19 -17.80 15.00 0.72
C TYR A 19 -17.08 16.19 0.06
N ALA A 20 -17.25 16.38 -1.25
CA ALA A 20 -16.62 17.46 -1.99
C ALA A 20 -17.60 18.61 -2.23
N ASP A 21 -17.09 19.85 -2.24
CA ASP A 21 -17.86 21.03 -2.62
C ASP A 21 -18.05 21.10 -4.14
N PHE A 22 -17.05 20.62 -4.89
CA PHE A 22 -17.05 20.57 -6.36
C PHE A 22 -16.52 19.23 -6.83
N THR A 23 -17.02 18.76 -7.98
CA THR A 23 -16.68 17.45 -8.52
C THR A 23 -16.32 17.51 -10.00
N GLY A 24 -15.41 16.64 -10.44
CA GLY A 24 -15.06 16.45 -11.85
C GLY A 24 -15.01 14.95 -12.22
N VAL A 25 -15.84 14.52 -13.18
CA VAL A 25 -15.81 13.14 -13.66
C VAL A 25 -14.75 13.00 -14.74
N MET A 26 -13.60 12.41 -14.39
CA MET A 26 -12.48 12.20 -15.30
C MET A 26 -11.51 11.17 -14.75
N ASP A 27 -10.71 10.57 -15.65
CA ASP A 27 -9.62 9.68 -15.23
C ASP A 27 -8.55 10.48 -14.48
N VAL A 28 -8.17 10.03 -13.29
CA VAL A 28 -7.10 10.64 -12.50
C VAL A 28 -5.73 10.62 -13.21
N ARG A 29 -5.56 9.81 -14.27
CA ARG A 29 -4.37 9.79 -15.12
C ARG A 29 -4.36 10.85 -16.21
N ASP A 30 -5.50 11.47 -16.51
CA ASP A 30 -5.62 12.52 -17.54
C ASP A 30 -5.12 13.86 -16.98
N LYS A 31 -3.83 14.10 -17.13
CA LYS A 31 -3.14 15.27 -16.60
C LYS A 31 -3.78 16.59 -17.06
N GLU A 32 -4.16 16.68 -18.33
CA GLU A 32 -4.70 17.92 -18.91
C GLU A 32 -6.12 18.22 -18.41
N LYS A 33 -6.99 17.22 -18.29
CA LYS A 33 -8.32 17.45 -17.72
C LYS A 33 -8.27 17.81 -16.24
N ASN A 34 -7.43 17.12 -15.47
CA ASN A 34 -7.25 17.45 -14.06
C ASN A 34 -6.64 18.86 -13.89
N LEU A 35 -5.70 19.26 -14.75
CA LEU A 35 -5.18 20.62 -14.76
C LEU A 35 -6.25 21.67 -15.14
N ALA A 36 -7.12 21.35 -16.10
CA ALA A 36 -8.22 22.26 -16.48
C ALA A 36 -9.19 22.47 -15.31
N LEU A 37 -9.55 21.38 -14.60
CA LEU A 37 -10.39 21.45 -13.38
C LEU A 37 -9.69 22.27 -12.27
N ALA A 38 -8.41 22.03 -12.05
CA ALA A 38 -7.61 22.78 -11.09
C ALA A 38 -7.60 24.30 -11.37
N LYS A 39 -7.47 24.68 -12.63
CA LYS A 39 -7.52 26.07 -13.07
C LYS A 39 -8.92 26.69 -12.95
N GLU A 40 -9.97 25.94 -13.25
CA GLU A 40 -11.36 26.37 -13.15
C GLU A 40 -11.69 26.83 -11.72
N TYR A 41 -11.24 26.05 -10.72
CA TYR A 41 -11.48 26.36 -9.31
C TYR A 41 -10.33 27.12 -8.65
N ASN A 42 -9.26 27.45 -9.38
CA ASN A 42 -8.09 28.17 -8.87
C ASN A 42 -7.59 27.59 -7.53
N ILE A 43 -7.31 26.29 -7.51
CA ILE A 43 -6.93 25.56 -6.31
C ILE A 43 -5.61 26.08 -5.70
N ASP A 44 -5.49 26.00 -4.37
CA ASP A 44 -4.28 26.34 -3.61
C ASP A 44 -3.37 25.12 -3.36
N ALA A 45 -3.94 23.90 -3.44
CA ALA A 45 -3.21 22.65 -3.23
C ALA A 45 -3.82 21.49 -4.02
N VAL A 46 -3.02 20.48 -4.35
CA VAL A 46 -3.47 19.23 -4.96
C VAL A 46 -2.82 18.05 -4.26
N LEU A 47 -3.63 17.02 -3.96
CA LEU A 47 -3.22 15.86 -3.21
C LEU A 47 -3.81 14.58 -3.80
N THR A 48 -3.13 13.46 -3.57
CA THR A 48 -3.69 12.10 -3.61
C THR A 48 -3.19 11.35 -2.40
N ASP A 49 -3.96 10.39 -1.89
CA ASP A 49 -3.52 9.63 -0.74
C ASP A 49 -3.36 8.16 -1.08
N GLN A 50 -4.25 7.40 -1.57
CA GLN A 50 -4.18 5.94 -1.59
C GLN A 50 -3.95 5.31 -2.98
N SER A 51 -3.57 6.10 -3.99
CA SER A 51 -3.48 5.61 -5.36
C SER A 51 -2.22 6.05 -6.07
N ASP A 52 -1.34 5.10 -6.38
CA ASP A 52 -0.09 5.36 -7.12
C ASP A 52 -0.35 5.94 -8.51
N ILE A 53 -1.45 5.53 -9.17
CA ILE A 53 -1.78 6.00 -10.53
C ILE A 53 -2.08 7.50 -10.60
N ALA A 54 -2.47 8.12 -9.48
CA ALA A 54 -2.74 9.55 -9.42
C ALA A 54 -1.49 10.38 -9.12
N VAL A 55 -0.44 9.81 -8.51
CA VAL A 55 0.76 10.52 -8.07
C VAL A 55 1.43 11.32 -9.20
N PRO A 56 1.64 10.78 -10.42
CA PRO A 56 2.23 11.56 -11.51
C PRO A 56 1.36 12.74 -11.99
N THR A 57 0.04 12.60 -11.90
CA THR A 57 -0.90 13.68 -12.27
C THR A 57 -0.91 14.77 -11.21
N VAL A 58 -0.92 14.39 -9.93
CA VAL A 58 -0.84 15.34 -8.81
C VAL A 58 0.45 16.15 -8.89
N ALA A 59 1.60 15.51 -9.12
CA ALA A 59 2.87 16.21 -9.29
C ALA A 59 2.84 17.20 -10.47
N TYR A 60 2.30 16.77 -11.61
CA TYR A 60 2.14 17.63 -12.79
C TYR A 60 1.23 18.84 -12.53
N VAL A 61 0.05 18.61 -11.95
CA VAL A 61 -0.90 19.68 -11.64
C VAL A 61 -0.29 20.68 -10.66
N ALA A 62 0.39 20.20 -9.59
CA ALA A 62 1.07 21.05 -8.63
C ALA A 62 2.09 21.97 -9.31
N GLU A 63 2.95 21.42 -10.18
CA GLU A 63 3.94 22.22 -10.94
C GLU A 63 3.27 23.27 -11.83
N GLN A 64 2.22 22.90 -12.56
CA GLN A 64 1.53 23.82 -13.49
C GLN A 64 0.73 24.91 -12.77
N MET A 65 0.26 24.65 -11.55
CA MET A 65 -0.46 25.62 -10.72
C MET A 65 0.48 26.44 -9.84
N GLY A 66 1.76 26.05 -9.74
CA GLY A 66 2.71 26.70 -8.82
C GLY A 66 2.43 26.38 -7.35
N CYS A 67 1.72 25.28 -7.07
CA CYS A 67 1.47 24.77 -5.74
C CYS A 67 2.67 23.94 -5.23
N PRO A 68 2.84 23.79 -3.91
CA PRO A 68 3.77 22.83 -3.37
C PRO A 68 3.45 21.41 -3.87
N GLY A 69 4.47 20.64 -4.24
CA GLY A 69 4.34 19.29 -4.78
C GLY A 69 5.65 18.53 -4.69
N ILE A 70 5.59 17.21 -4.94
CA ILE A 70 6.78 16.35 -4.89
C ILE A 70 7.64 16.45 -6.16
N GLY A 71 7.09 17.03 -7.24
CA GLY A 71 7.75 17.14 -8.54
C GLY A 71 7.73 15.83 -9.35
N HIS A 72 7.97 15.98 -10.66
CA HIS A 72 7.90 14.87 -11.62
C HIS A 72 8.90 13.75 -11.33
N GLU A 73 10.14 14.11 -10.99
CA GLU A 73 11.23 13.16 -10.74
C GLU A 73 10.91 12.23 -9.55
N MET A 74 10.42 12.80 -8.46
CA MET A 74 9.99 12.03 -7.30
C MET A 74 8.75 11.19 -7.61
N ALA A 75 7.77 11.75 -8.33
CA ALA A 75 6.61 10.98 -8.74
C ALA A 75 7.00 9.72 -9.56
N GLU A 76 7.96 9.84 -10.47
CA GLU A 76 8.48 8.70 -11.22
C GLU A 76 9.25 7.71 -10.33
N LEU A 77 10.11 8.19 -9.42
CA LEU A 77 10.86 7.33 -8.51
C LEU A 77 9.94 6.48 -7.64
N PHE A 78 8.88 7.08 -7.10
CA PHE A 78 7.94 6.42 -6.18
C PHE A 78 6.82 5.63 -6.88
N THR A 79 6.79 5.58 -8.21
CA THR A 79 5.79 4.81 -8.97
C THR A 79 6.39 3.80 -9.96
N ASN A 80 7.71 3.77 -10.11
CA ASN A 80 8.39 2.89 -11.04
C ASN A 80 9.39 1.96 -10.33
N LYS A 81 9.06 0.67 -10.30
CA LYS A 81 9.86 -0.34 -9.59
C LYS A 81 11.31 -0.45 -10.07
N PHE A 82 11.55 -0.26 -11.36
CA PHE A 82 12.91 -0.28 -11.90
C PHE A 82 13.73 0.92 -11.37
N LYS A 83 13.15 2.13 -11.36
CA LYS A 83 13.81 3.31 -10.78
C LYS A 83 14.11 3.14 -9.30
N MET A 84 13.22 2.50 -8.55
CA MET A 84 13.48 2.16 -7.14
C MET A 84 14.70 1.25 -6.99
N ARG A 85 14.91 0.29 -7.89
CA ARG A 85 16.09 -0.59 -7.86
C ARG A 85 17.38 0.15 -8.19
N GLU A 86 17.36 0.99 -9.25
CA GLU A 86 18.51 1.82 -9.59
C GLU A 86 18.88 2.76 -8.44
N TYR A 87 17.88 3.42 -7.83
CA TYR A 87 18.12 4.28 -6.66
C TYR A 87 18.76 3.51 -5.49
N CYS A 88 18.22 2.33 -5.14
CA CYS A 88 18.81 1.51 -4.08
C CYS A 88 20.27 1.13 -4.38
N LYS A 89 20.56 0.75 -5.62
CA LYS A 89 21.90 0.38 -6.09
C LYS A 89 22.87 1.56 -6.00
N GLU A 90 22.50 2.73 -6.47
CA GLU A 90 23.33 3.93 -6.46
C GLU A 90 23.62 4.45 -5.04
N ASN A 91 22.69 4.23 -4.11
CA ASN A 91 22.77 4.70 -2.74
C ASN A 91 23.14 3.60 -1.72
N ASN A 92 23.54 2.42 -2.18
CA ASN A 92 24.00 1.29 -1.36
C ASN A 92 22.94 0.73 -0.38
N PHE A 93 21.67 0.85 -0.69
CA PHE A 93 20.60 0.14 0.01
C PHE A 93 20.46 -1.30 -0.51
N ARG A 94 19.87 -2.19 0.28
CA ARG A 94 19.61 -3.57 -0.13
C ARG A 94 18.44 -3.64 -1.12
N TYR A 95 18.65 -4.37 -2.21
CA TYR A 95 17.64 -4.64 -3.25
C TYR A 95 17.85 -6.06 -3.81
N PRO A 96 16.80 -6.71 -4.37
CA PRO A 96 16.98 -7.98 -5.07
C PRO A 96 17.78 -7.77 -6.36
N GLU A 97 18.58 -8.75 -6.77
CA GLU A 97 19.19 -8.76 -8.09
C GLU A 97 18.07 -8.71 -9.15
N TYR A 98 18.21 -7.87 -10.16
CA TYR A 98 17.16 -7.58 -11.13
C TYR A 98 17.67 -7.39 -12.55
N LYS A 99 16.79 -7.63 -13.51
CA LYS A 99 17.00 -7.30 -14.92
C LYS A 99 15.69 -6.79 -15.52
N LEU A 100 15.77 -5.70 -16.28
CA LEU A 100 14.67 -5.22 -17.10
C LEU A 100 14.72 -5.97 -18.44
N CYS A 101 13.67 -6.75 -18.75
CA CYS A 101 13.64 -7.62 -19.92
C CYS A 101 12.59 -7.12 -20.93
N THR A 102 12.96 -7.08 -22.21
CA THR A 102 12.11 -6.71 -23.33
C THR A 102 11.47 -7.93 -24.03
N ASN A 103 11.91 -9.12 -23.66
CA ASN A 103 11.40 -10.38 -24.20
C ASN A 103 11.67 -11.53 -23.24
N VAL A 104 11.01 -12.65 -23.48
CA VAL A 104 11.11 -13.83 -22.60
C VAL A 104 12.48 -14.49 -22.65
N GLU A 105 13.22 -14.38 -23.76
CA GLU A 105 14.55 -14.95 -23.92
C GLU A 105 15.55 -14.30 -22.95
N GLU A 106 15.52 -12.98 -22.84
CA GLU A 106 16.34 -12.23 -21.85
C GLU A 106 16.01 -12.61 -20.41
N ALA A 107 14.72 -12.82 -20.12
CA ALA A 107 14.25 -13.25 -18.80
C ALA A 107 14.74 -14.67 -18.46
N ILE A 108 14.73 -15.60 -19.44
CA ILE A 108 15.22 -16.98 -19.28
C ILE A 108 16.74 -16.98 -19.05
N GLU A 109 17.49 -16.16 -19.80
CA GLU A 109 18.93 -16.03 -19.60
C GLU A 109 19.24 -15.58 -18.17
N PHE A 110 18.59 -14.53 -17.69
CA PHE A 110 18.75 -14.02 -16.33
C PHE A 110 18.34 -15.05 -15.27
N PHE A 111 17.22 -15.77 -15.47
CA PHE A 111 16.77 -16.84 -14.58
C PHE A 111 17.83 -17.95 -14.44
N ARG A 112 18.47 -18.34 -15.56
CA ARG A 112 19.56 -19.34 -15.58
C ARG A 112 20.81 -18.83 -14.87
N GLU A 113 21.20 -17.57 -15.11
CA GLU A 113 22.35 -16.93 -14.46
C GLU A 113 22.21 -16.89 -12.94
N LEU A 114 21.01 -16.54 -12.45
CA LEU A 114 20.72 -16.51 -11.02
C LEU A 114 20.68 -17.92 -10.39
N GLY A 115 20.19 -18.90 -11.12
CA GLY A 115 20.03 -20.28 -10.62
C GLY A 115 19.10 -20.37 -9.39
N LYS A 116 18.20 -19.42 -9.24
CA LYS A 116 17.27 -19.27 -8.11
C LYS A 116 15.88 -18.91 -8.60
N LYS A 117 14.88 -19.09 -7.72
CA LYS A 117 13.53 -18.59 -7.92
C LYS A 117 13.55 -17.07 -8.21
N VAL A 118 12.74 -16.64 -9.17
CA VAL A 118 12.54 -15.24 -9.50
C VAL A 118 11.09 -14.82 -9.34
N ILE A 119 10.86 -13.53 -9.29
CA ILE A 119 9.55 -12.91 -9.39
C ILE A 119 9.54 -12.00 -10.61
N ILE A 120 8.48 -12.06 -11.41
CA ILE A 120 8.27 -11.17 -12.55
C ILE A 120 7.18 -10.17 -12.24
N LYS A 121 7.39 -8.92 -12.64
CA LYS A 121 6.52 -7.80 -12.27
C LYS A 121 6.36 -6.82 -13.43
N PRO A 122 5.16 -6.23 -13.63
CA PRO A 122 5.02 -5.00 -14.40
C PRO A 122 5.71 -3.85 -13.67
N LEU A 123 6.15 -2.82 -14.39
CA LEU A 123 6.88 -1.69 -13.80
C LEU A 123 6.00 -0.80 -12.91
N ASP A 124 4.75 -0.56 -13.33
CA ASP A 124 3.86 0.49 -12.86
C ASP A 124 2.43 -0.02 -12.56
N SER A 125 2.28 -1.33 -12.34
CA SER A 125 1.03 -1.93 -11.89
C SER A 125 0.97 -1.96 -10.36
N GLN A 126 -0.23 -1.81 -9.82
CA GLN A 126 -0.55 -1.89 -8.38
C GLN A 126 -1.47 -3.09 -8.08
N SER A 127 -1.67 -3.40 -6.80
CA SER A 127 -2.59 -4.44 -6.32
C SER A 127 -2.20 -5.86 -6.77
N SER A 128 -0.92 -6.17 -6.80
CA SER A 128 -0.36 -7.50 -7.12
C SER A 128 -0.72 -8.04 -8.52
N ARG A 129 -1.22 -7.20 -9.43
CA ARG A 129 -1.61 -7.61 -10.78
C ARG A 129 -0.40 -7.90 -11.67
N GLY A 130 -0.43 -9.04 -12.34
CA GLY A 130 0.63 -9.46 -13.25
C GLY A 130 1.93 -9.83 -12.55
N ILE A 131 1.90 -10.08 -11.24
CA ILE A 131 3.05 -10.50 -10.44
C ILE A 131 3.01 -12.02 -10.28
N PHE A 132 4.08 -12.68 -10.71
CA PHE A 132 4.21 -14.14 -10.59
C PHE A 132 5.56 -14.55 -10.04
N THR A 133 5.51 -15.47 -9.09
CA THR A 133 6.70 -16.19 -8.60
C THR A 133 6.99 -17.34 -9.55
N ILE A 134 8.21 -17.46 -10.02
CA ILE A 134 8.65 -18.37 -11.07
C ILE A 134 9.74 -19.30 -10.54
N GLU A 135 9.50 -20.59 -10.67
CA GLU A 135 10.46 -21.63 -10.27
C GLU A 135 11.02 -22.40 -11.47
N THR A 136 10.39 -22.30 -12.64
CA THR A 136 10.79 -23.01 -13.87
C THR A 136 10.76 -22.14 -15.11
N GLU A 137 11.59 -22.45 -16.10
CA GLU A 137 11.57 -21.76 -17.40
C GLU A 137 10.22 -21.92 -18.13
N LYS A 138 9.50 -23.01 -17.88
CA LYS A 138 8.18 -23.23 -18.45
C LYS A 138 7.19 -22.21 -17.93
N GLU A 139 7.13 -22.02 -16.62
CA GLU A 139 6.29 -21.00 -15.98
C GLU A 139 6.65 -19.59 -16.47
N LEU A 140 7.96 -19.29 -16.62
CA LEU A 140 8.41 -18.00 -17.13
C LEU A 140 7.87 -17.72 -18.53
N LYS A 141 7.93 -18.73 -19.43
CA LYS A 141 7.37 -18.61 -20.80
C LYS A 141 5.86 -18.42 -20.81
N GLU A 142 5.15 -19.11 -19.90
CA GLU A 142 3.69 -19.04 -19.81
C GLU A 142 3.22 -17.69 -19.24
N LYS A 143 3.98 -17.10 -18.31
CA LYS A 143 3.56 -15.91 -17.54
C LYS A 143 4.14 -14.59 -18.04
N PHE A 144 5.20 -14.59 -18.82
CA PHE A 144 5.86 -13.36 -19.28
C PHE A 144 4.92 -12.41 -20.01
N ALA A 145 4.23 -12.89 -21.05
CA ALA A 145 3.30 -12.07 -21.84
C ALA A 145 2.10 -11.54 -21.00
N GLU A 146 1.63 -12.33 -20.04
CA GLU A 146 0.59 -11.89 -19.10
C GLU A 146 1.12 -10.73 -18.23
N THR A 147 2.32 -10.84 -17.66
CA THR A 147 2.95 -9.77 -16.88
C THR A 147 3.17 -8.51 -17.73
N GLU A 148 3.71 -8.66 -18.94
CA GLU A 148 3.96 -7.56 -19.87
C GLU A 148 2.67 -6.76 -20.18
N SER A 149 1.54 -7.45 -20.34
CA SER A 149 0.24 -6.81 -20.65
C SER A 149 -0.27 -5.85 -19.55
N TYR A 150 0.27 -5.91 -18.34
CA TYR A 150 -0.05 -5.01 -17.23
C TYR A 150 0.88 -3.80 -17.11
N THR A 151 1.96 -3.74 -17.90
CA THR A 151 2.86 -2.57 -17.92
C THR A 151 2.27 -1.46 -18.80
N ASN A 152 2.16 -0.24 -18.27
CA ASN A 152 1.63 0.91 -19.00
C ASN A 152 2.75 1.78 -19.61
N SER A 153 3.96 1.70 -19.09
CA SER A 153 5.11 2.55 -19.47
C SER A 153 6.01 1.97 -20.56
N GLY A 154 5.58 0.92 -21.27
CA GLY A 154 6.34 0.28 -22.35
C GLY A 154 6.29 -1.24 -22.30
N ASP A 155 6.96 -1.90 -23.25
CA ASP A 155 6.97 -3.35 -23.41
C ASP A 155 8.12 -3.96 -22.58
N TYR A 156 8.03 -3.87 -21.25
CA TYR A 156 9.07 -4.33 -20.32
C TYR A 156 8.49 -5.16 -19.18
N VAL A 157 9.24 -6.16 -18.77
CA VAL A 157 9.00 -6.94 -17.53
C VAL A 157 10.21 -6.83 -16.63
N LEU A 158 10.00 -6.47 -15.36
CA LEU A 158 11.03 -6.52 -14.34
C LEU A 158 11.12 -7.93 -13.78
N VAL A 159 12.29 -8.55 -13.95
CA VAL A 159 12.61 -9.88 -13.40
C VAL A 159 13.55 -9.68 -12.23
N GLU A 160 13.18 -10.19 -11.06
CA GLU A 160 13.97 -10.04 -9.83
C GLU A 160 14.21 -11.38 -9.16
N ARG A 161 15.34 -11.51 -8.47
CA ARG A 161 15.52 -12.61 -7.53
C ARG A 161 14.38 -12.58 -6.50
N TYR A 162 13.72 -13.69 -6.30
CA TYR A 162 12.72 -13.78 -5.24
C TYR A 162 13.42 -13.71 -3.88
N ILE A 163 13.05 -12.75 -3.04
CA ILE A 163 13.49 -12.65 -1.65
C ILE A 163 12.61 -13.57 -0.81
N GLU A 164 13.20 -14.56 -0.18
CA GLU A 164 12.50 -15.41 0.79
C GLU A 164 12.38 -14.67 2.14
N GLY A 165 11.46 -15.08 2.96
CA GLY A 165 11.34 -14.58 4.31
C GLY A 165 10.14 -13.66 4.55
N THR A 166 10.13 -13.02 5.72
CA THR A 166 9.01 -12.25 6.22
C THR A 166 8.91 -10.88 5.56
N GLU A 167 7.70 -10.48 5.22
CA GLU A 167 7.38 -9.20 4.61
C GLU A 167 6.84 -8.22 5.63
N PHE A 168 7.22 -6.94 5.47
CA PHE A 168 6.84 -5.84 6.34
C PHE A 168 6.35 -4.66 5.52
N THR A 169 5.43 -3.88 6.10
CA THR A 169 5.14 -2.53 5.62
C THR A 169 5.65 -1.51 6.61
N VAL A 170 6.08 -0.38 6.09
CA VAL A 170 6.51 0.78 6.88
C VAL A 170 5.74 1.98 6.37
N ASP A 171 4.89 2.53 7.21
CA ASP A 171 4.10 3.73 6.94
C ASP A 171 4.74 4.92 7.66
N GLY A 172 4.82 6.06 6.99
CA GLY A 172 5.47 7.23 7.54
C GLY A 172 5.07 8.54 6.89
N ILE A 173 5.77 9.59 7.29
CA ILE A 173 5.58 10.94 6.75
C ILE A 173 6.94 11.60 6.53
N VAL A 174 7.04 12.39 5.46
CA VAL A 174 8.17 13.27 5.21
C VAL A 174 7.79 14.69 5.58
N ILE A 175 8.62 15.33 6.40
CA ILE A 175 8.50 16.75 6.78
C ILE A 175 9.82 17.43 6.51
N ASP A 176 9.80 18.46 5.67
CA ASP A 176 10.98 19.24 5.24
C ASP A 176 12.18 18.36 4.79
N GLY A 177 11.88 17.26 4.10
CA GLY A 177 12.90 16.33 3.58
C GLY A 177 13.38 15.28 4.56
N THR A 178 12.89 15.28 5.80
CA THR A 178 13.17 14.24 6.80
C THR A 178 12.01 13.28 6.89
N HIS A 179 12.28 12.00 6.72
CA HIS A 179 11.27 10.96 6.88
C HIS A 179 11.18 10.50 8.33
N HIS A 180 9.97 10.26 8.80
CA HIS A 180 9.64 9.72 10.11
C HIS A 180 8.72 8.52 9.96
N THR A 181 9.20 7.35 10.36
CA THR A 181 8.38 6.13 10.41
C THR A 181 7.35 6.23 11.53
N LEU A 182 6.07 6.06 11.20
CA LEU A 182 4.93 6.18 12.12
C LEU A 182 4.35 4.81 12.53
N ALA A 183 4.32 3.83 11.62
CA ALA A 183 3.81 2.50 11.90
C ALA A 183 4.56 1.43 11.10
N ILE A 184 4.68 0.24 11.67
CA ILE A 184 5.25 -0.94 11.01
C ILE A 184 4.27 -2.09 11.14
N SER A 185 4.03 -2.82 10.05
CA SER A 185 3.32 -4.09 10.09
C SER A 185 4.19 -5.25 9.64
N GLN A 186 3.95 -6.42 10.21
CA GLN A 186 4.35 -7.69 9.64
C GLN A 186 3.21 -8.23 8.78
N LYS A 187 3.53 -8.62 7.54
CA LYS A 187 2.58 -9.18 6.58
C LYS A 187 2.53 -10.71 6.68
N GLU A 188 1.33 -11.26 6.65
CA GLU A 188 1.06 -12.66 6.37
C GLU A 188 0.35 -12.79 5.02
N HIS A 189 0.47 -13.95 4.38
CA HIS A 189 -0.10 -14.20 3.05
C HIS A 189 -1.02 -15.41 3.09
N TYR A 190 -1.95 -15.50 2.13
CA TYR A 190 -2.77 -16.70 2.00
C TYR A 190 -1.89 -17.92 1.70
N ALA A 191 -2.21 -19.05 2.33
CA ALA A 191 -1.46 -20.28 2.15
C ALA A 191 -1.48 -20.78 0.69
N TYR A 192 -2.56 -20.50 -0.04
CA TYR A 192 -2.75 -20.87 -1.44
C TYR A 192 -2.16 -19.86 -2.43
N ASN A 193 -1.90 -18.61 -2.01
CA ASN A 193 -1.30 -17.58 -2.86
C ASN A 193 -0.42 -16.63 -2.03
N ARG A 194 0.87 -16.87 -2.07
CA ARG A 194 1.86 -16.08 -1.30
C ARG A 194 2.15 -14.68 -1.86
N ASN A 195 1.52 -14.31 -2.96
CA ASN A 195 1.64 -12.95 -3.53
C ASN A 195 0.53 -12.01 -3.03
N ILE A 196 -0.45 -12.54 -2.27
CA ILE A 196 -1.59 -11.77 -1.75
C ILE A 196 -1.55 -11.77 -0.23
N ALA A 197 -1.49 -10.60 0.37
CA ALA A 197 -1.54 -10.46 1.82
C ALA A 197 -2.90 -10.91 2.38
N SER A 198 -2.87 -11.74 3.41
CA SER A 198 -4.04 -12.16 4.20
C SER A 198 -4.17 -11.35 5.49
N LYS A 199 -3.05 -10.82 6.01
CA LYS A 199 -3.07 -10.04 7.25
C LYS A 199 -1.89 -9.08 7.30
N LEU A 200 -2.12 -7.89 7.85
CA LEU A 200 -1.11 -6.94 8.28
C LEU A 200 -1.28 -6.74 9.79
N PHE A 201 -0.27 -7.11 10.55
CA PHE A 201 -0.27 -7.01 12.01
C PHE A 201 0.70 -5.90 12.43
N PHE A 202 0.17 -4.82 12.95
CA PHE A 202 0.92 -3.62 13.35
C PHE A 202 1.33 -3.69 14.82
N THR A 203 2.62 -3.46 15.07
CA THR A 203 3.18 -3.31 16.42
C THR A 203 4.33 -2.31 16.38
N ASN A 204 4.64 -1.70 17.53
CA ASN A 204 5.75 -0.76 17.63
C ASN A 204 7.11 -1.45 17.93
N TYR A 205 7.10 -2.72 18.28
CA TYR A 205 8.29 -3.56 18.47
C TYR A 205 8.03 -5.01 18.04
N ASN A 206 9.11 -5.76 17.83
CA ASN A 206 9.04 -7.18 17.48
C ASN A 206 10.18 -7.94 18.15
N GLU A 207 9.89 -9.12 18.71
CA GLU A 207 10.89 -9.94 19.42
C GLU A 207 11.84 -10.68 18.46
N ASN A 208 11.40 -10.94 17.23
CA ASN A 208 12.13 -11.74 16.25
C ASN A 208 12.81 -10.90 15.16
N PHE A 209 12.43 -9.63 15.03
CA PHE A 209 12.90 -8.74 13.97
C PHE A 209 13.29 -7.38 14.55
N ASP A 210 14.44 -6.87 14.11
CA ASP A 210 14.94 -5.57 14.54
C ASP A 210 14.17 -4.43 13.84
N TYR A 211 13.13 -3.93 14.50
CA TYR A 211 12.33 -2.80 13.98
C TYR A 211 13.07 -1.47 14.03
N ASP A 212 14.08 -1.30 14.89
CA ASP A 212 14.88 -0.09 14.91
C ASP A 212 15.79 -0.02 13.68
N LEU A 213 16.35 -1.17 13.28
CA LEU A 213 17.07 -1.28 12.01
C LEU A 213 16.15 -1.01 10.82
N LEU A 214 14.90 -1.52 10.82
CA LEU A 214 13.94 -1.28 9.74
C LEU A 214 13.54 0.19 9.65
N ARG A 215 13.20 0.83 10.79
CA ARG A 215 12.93 2.28 10.86
C ARG A 215 14.09 3.08 10.28
N LYS A 216 15.28 2.86 10.80
CA LYS A 216 16.49 3.55 10.34
C LYS A 216 16.71 3.37 8.85
N THR A 217 16.60 2.14 8.35
CA THR A 217 16.79 1.83 6.93
C THR A 217 15.78 2.59 6.06
N ASN A 218 14.50 2.59 6.44
CA ASN A 218 13.45 3.27 5.69
C ASN A 218 13.60 4.80 5.78
N ASP A 219 13.86 5.34 6.97
CA ASP A 219 14.00 6.78 7.17
C ASP A 219 15.20 7.35 6.38
N GLU A 220 16.34 6.66 6.40
CA GLU A 220 17.51 7.03 5.60
C GLU A 220 17.25 6.91 4.09
N LEU A 221 16.59 5.83 3.65
CA LEU A 221 16.27 5.60 2.25
C LEU A 221 15.35 6.69 1.70
N ILE A 222 14.24 6.95 2.37
CA ILE A 222 13.26 7.93 1.90
C ILE A 222 13.80 9.36 2.00
N SER A 223 14.44 9.74 3.11
CA SER A 223 15.05 11.08 3.26
C SER A 223 16.12 11.32 2.20
N GLY A 224 16.89 10.30 1.86
CA GLY A 224 17.94 10.35 0.83
C GLY A 224 17.42 10.64 -0.58
N THR A 225 16.13 10.42 -0.87
CA THR A 225 15.54 10.77 -2.18
C THR A 225 15.45 12.27 -2.41
N GLY A 226 15.40 13.07 -1.34
CA GLY A 226 15.22 14.51 -1.40
C GLY A 226 13.78 14.99 -1.52
N ILE A 227 12.78 14.07 -1.44
CA ILE A 227 11.37 14.41 -1.37
C ILE A 227 11.10 15.33 -0.18
N LYS A 228 10.32 16.40 -0.35
CA LYS A 228 10.16 17.44 0.67
C LYS A 228 9.01 17.16 1.64
N PHE A 229 7.92 16.64 1.14
CA PHE A 229 6.79 16.20 1.96
C PHE A 229 6.02 15.10 1.26
N ALA A 230 5.55 14.14 1.98
CA ALA A 230 4.62 13.10 1.55
C ALA A 230 4.17 12.27 2.75
N ILE A 231 3.02 11.65 2.67
CA ILE A 231 2.77 10.41 3.38
C ILE A 231 3.43 9.29 2.56
N THR A 232 3.99 8.29 3.21
CA THR A 232 4.71 7.20 2.53
C THR A 232 4.22 5.84 2.99
N HIS A 233 4.33 4.88 2.07
CA HIS A 233 4.11 3.47 2.35
C HIS A 233 5.20 2.66 1.65
N SER A 234 6.01 1.93 2.42
CA SER A 234 7.11 1.13 1.89
C SER A 234 6.92 -0.34 2.25
N GLU A 235 7.34 -1.24 1.38
CA GLU A 235 7.32 -2.67 1.60
C GLU A 235 8.74 -3.23 1.60
N TYR A 236 9.02 -4.08 2.60
CA TYR A 236 10.33 -4.71 2.78
C TYR A 236 10.17 -6.22 2.96
N LYS A 237 11.18 -6.98 2.52
CA LYS A 237 11.36 -8.37 2.95
C LYS A 237 12.64 -8.52 3.74
N PHE A 238 12.57 -9.29 4.82
CA PHE A 238 13.72 -9.61 5.67
C PHE A 238 14.29 -10.97 5.29
N GLU A 239 15.54 -10.99 4.84
CA GLU A 239 16.28 -12.20 4.48
C GLU A 239 17.73 -12.06 4.94
N ASP A 240 18.29 -13.10 5.55
CA ASP A 240 19.68 -13.19 5.96
C ASP A 240 20.19 -11.97 6.77
N GLY A 241 19.37 -11.49 7.71
CA GLY A 241 19.74 -10.38 8.60
C GLY A 241 19.63 -8.99 7.99
N ALA A 242 19.02 -8.83 6.80
CA ALA A 242 18.87 -7.55 6.13
C ALA A 242 17.46 -7.33 5.58
N TYR A 243 17.03 -6.06 5.53
CA TYR A 243 15.80 -5.62 4.90
C TYR A 243 16.05 -5.22 3.44
N TYR A 244 15.32 -5.82 2.53
CA TYR A 244 15.35 -5.56 1.09
C TYR A 244 14.12 -4.76 0.71
N LEU A 245 14.31 -3.58 0.11
CA LEU A 245 13.19 -2.80 -0.42
C LEU A 245 12.48 -3.58 -1.53
N ILE A 246 11.18 -3.75 -1.40
CA ILE A 246 10.30 -4.35 -2.41
C ILE A 246 9.60 -3.26 -3.22
N GLU A 247 9.01 -2.29 -2.52
CA GLU A 247 8.30 -1.16 -3.13
C GLU A 247 8.27 0.02 -2.16
N MET A 248 8.20 1.25 -2.69
CA MET A 248 7.93 2.46 -1.92
C MET A 248 6.96 3.35 -2.67
N ALA A 249 6.10 4.05 -1.96
CA ALA A 249 5.10 4.93 -2.53
C ALA A 249 5.05 6.27 -1.78
N ALA A 250 4.86 7.37 -2.52
CA ALA A 250 4.63 8.71 -1.97
C ALA A 250 3.12 8.95 -1.78
N ARG A 251 2.50 8.01 -1.09
CA ARG A 251 1.09 7.99 -0.69
C ARG A 251 0.90 7.03 0.47
N GLY A 252 -0.20 7.11 1.16
CA GLY A 252 -0.52 6.24 2.28
C GLY A 252 -0.89 4.81 1.89
N GLY A 253 -0.86 3.92 2.85
CA GLY A 253 -1.38 2.57 2.73
C GLY A 253 -2.90 2.57 2.53
N GLY A 254 -3.39 1.70 1.63
CA GLY A 254 -4.81 1.50 1.38
C GLY A 254 -5.56 0.83 2.53
N SER A 255 -6.85 0.50 2.32
CA SER A 255 -7.67 -0.21 3.31
C SER A 255 -7.63 0.45 4.70
N ARG A 256 -7.74 1.77 4.75
CA ARG A 256 -7.74 2.60 5.96
C ARG A 256 -6.46 2.53 6.81
N ILE A 257 -5.35 2.04 6.28
CA ILE A 257 -4.07 2.05 7.00
C ILE A 257 -3.67 3.49 7.31
N ALA A 258 -3.57 4.35 6.29
CA ALA A 258 -3.11 5.73 6.48
C ALA A 258 -4.11 6.61 7.25
N SER A 259 -5.42 6.35 7.11
CA SER A 259 -6.46 7.18 7.75
C SER A 259 -6.75 6.83 9.20
N ASP A 260 -6.59 5.55 9.57
CA ASP A 260 -7.04 5.09 10.90
C ASP A 260 -5.94 4.36 11.68
N ILE A 261 -5.26 3.40 11.06
CA ILE A 261 -4.25 2.58 11.74
C ILE A 261 -3.02 3.42 12.09
N VAL A 262 -2.47 4.16 11.13
CA VAL A 262 -1.27 4.99 11.36
C VAL A 262 -1.50 6.04 12.44
N PRO A 263 -2.58 6.85 12.43
CA PRO A 263 -2.87 7.77 13.52
C PRO A 263 -3.06 7.07 14.88
N PHE A 264 -3.71 5.92 14.91
CA PHE A 264 -3.85 5.16 16.15
C PHE A 264 -2.50 4.69 16.69
N MET A 265 -1.64 4.11 15.85
CA MET A 265 -0.33 3.57 16.24
C MET A 265 0.66 4.65 16.67
N SER A 266 0.64 5.81 16.00
CA SER A 266 1.62 6.88 16.21
C SER A 266 1.14 8.05 17.05
N GLY A 267 -0.18 8.29 17.12
CA GLY A 267 -0.76 9.51 17.69
C GLY A 267 -0.68 10.73 16.77
N VAL A 268 -0.18 10.57 15.53
CA VAL A 268 0.04 11.66 14.56
C VAL A 268 -1.14 11.78 13.60
N ASP A 269 -1.70 12.98 13.44
CA ASP A 269 -2.65 13.29 12.36
C ASP A 269 -1.87 13.56 11.05
N ASN A 270 -1.46 12.48 10.39
CA ASN A 270 -0.68 12.52 9.17
C ASN A 270 -1.41 13.21 8.01
N TYR A 271 -2.74 13.16 7.94
CA TYR A 271 -3.51 13.87 6.91
C TYR A 271 -3.52 15.37 7.12
N GLN A 272 -3.68 15.82 8.37
CA GLN A 272 -3.59 17.27 8.67
C GLN A 272 -2.21 17.81 8.28
N LEU A 273 -1.15 17.07 8.61
CA LEU A 273 0.21 17.48 8.25
C LEU A 273 0.43 17.50 6.74
N LEU A 274 -0.05 16.49 6.01
CA LEU A 274 0.02 16.43 4.55
C LEU A 274 -0.72 17.63 3.91
N ILE A 275 -1.94 17.93 4.34
CA ILE A 275 -2.73 19.04 3.83
C ILE A 275 -2.02 20.37 4.12
N ASN A 276 -1.50 20.56 5.32
CA ASN A 276 -0.74 21.75 5.68
C ASN A 276 0.48 21.93 4.79
N ALA A 277 1.25 20.86 4.54
CA ALA A 277 2.42 20.89 3.68
C ALA A 277 2.06 21.24 2.22
N ALA A 278 0.98 20.67 1.69
CA ALA A 278 0.49 20.96 0.34
C ALA A 278 -0.01 22.42 0.18
N LEU A 279 -0.48 23.03 1.27
CA LEU A 279 -0.83 24.46 1.32
C LEU A 279 0.37 25.38 1.60
N GLY A 280 1.60 24.84 1.55
CA GLY A 280 2.83 25.62 1.76
C GLY A 280 3.13 25.95 3.22
N LYS A 281 2.43 25.36 4.18
CA LYS A 281 2.79 25.44 5.59
C LYS A 281 3.78 24.32 5.88
N THR A 282 4.99 24.65 6.32
CA THR A 282 5.96 23.62 6.72
C THR A 282 5.58 23.12 8.12
N PRO A 283 5.11 21.87 8.28
CA PRO A 283 4.91 21.29 9.59
C PRO A 283 6.23 21.25 10.36
N SER A 284 6.19 21.41 11.66
CA SER A 284 7.36 21.27 12.52
C SER A 284 7.48 19.84 13.06
N GLU A 285 8.70 19.42 13.43
CA GLU A 285 8.89 18.13 14.12
C GLU A 285 8.13 18.08 15.46
N GLU A 286 7.87 19.23 16.09
CA GLU A 286 7.07 19.31 17.31
C GLU A 286 5.62 18.84 17.09
N GLU A 287 5.05 19.06 15.88
CA GLU A 287 3.70 18.60 15.53
C GLU A 287 3.61 17.09 15.34
N LEU A 288 4.74 16.38 15.23
CA LEU A 288 4.81 14.93 15.18
C LEU A 288 4.64 14.27 16.56
N HIS A 289 4.85 15.02 17.65
CA HIS A 289 4.75 14.50 19.02
C HIS A 289 5.53 13.18 19.22
N LEU A 290 6.72 13.03 18.59
CA LEU A 290 7.49 11.79 18.58
C LEU A 290 7.79 11.22 19.98
N GLU A 291 7.97 12.08 20.97
CA GLU A 291 8.16 11.69 22.39
C GLU A 291 6.91 11.00 22.99
N GLU A 292 5.75 11.19 22.41
CA GLU A 292 4.52 10.51 22.84
C GLU A 292 4.42 9.10 22.25
N MET A 293 5.06 8.83 21.13
CA MET A 293 5.06 7.49 20.48
C MET A 293 5.62 6.41 21.43
N GLU A 294 6.61 6.71 22.26
CA GLU A 294 7.12 5.76 23.26
C GLU A 294 6.04 5.35 24.30
N LYS A 295 5.10 6.26 24.60
CA LYS A 295 3.96 5.95 25.47
C LYS A 295 2.94 5.02 24.83
N LEU A 296 2.97 4.93 23.48
CA LEU A 296 2.05 4.15 22.64
C LEU A 296 2.65 2.80 22.22
N LYS A 297 3.81 2.43 22.74
CA LYS A 297 4.57 1.26 22.27
C LYS A 297 3.84 -0.08 22.37
N GLU A 298 2.93 -0.21 23.33
CA GLU A 298 2.14 -1.44 23.52
C GLU A 298 0.94 -1.55 22.57
N ARG A 299 0.56 -0.45 21.90
CA ARG A 299 -0.53 -0.45 20.92
C ARG A 299 -0.26 -1.44 19.81
N ALA A 300 -1.34 -2.06 19.37
CA ALA A 300 -1.34 -2.95 18.23
C ALA A 300 -2.60 -2.74 17.40
N ALA A 301 -2.48 -3.02 16.10
CA ALA A 301 -3.61 -3.02 15.19
C ALA A 301 -3.52 -4.19 14.21
N VAL A 302 -4.64 -4.58 13.67
CA VAL A 302 -4.72 -5.60 12.62
C VAL A 302 -5.64 -5.16 11.50
N LEU A 303 -5.18 -5.37 10.28
CA LEU A 303 -6.00 -5.47 9.08
C LEU A 303 -5.95 -6.92 8.63
N GLU A 304 -7.02 -7.68 8.83
CA GLU A 304 -7.11 -9.09 8.42
C GLU A 304 -8.16 -9.26 7.34
N PHE A 305 -7.77 -9.87 6.22
CA PHE A 305 -8.65 -10.19 5.12
C PHE A 305 -9.28 -11.56 5.35
N LEU A 306 -10.58 -11.63 5.08
CA LEU A 306 -11.33 -12.86 5.30
C LEU A 306 -10.91 -13.96 4.33
N ASP A 307 -10.71 -15.17 4.87
CA ASP A 307 -10.42 -16.37 4.09
C ASP A 307 -11.63 -17.30 4.13
N ILE A 308 -12.59 -17.06 3.22
CA ILE A 308 -13.84 -17.77 3.10
C ILE A 308 -13.96 -18.31 1.68
N GLU A 309 -14.28 -19.59 1.56
CA GLU A 309 -14.50 -20.28 0.28
C GLU A 309 -15.83 -21.02 0.31
N SER A 310 -16.57 -20.95 -0.78
CA SER A 310 -17.90 -21.56 -0.89
C SER A 310 -17.91 -22.92 -1.60
N ASP A 311 -16.78 -23.38 -2.15
CA ASP A 311 -16.68 -24.62 -2.97
C ASP A 311 -17.73 -24.67 -4.11
N GLY A 312 -18.01 -23.49 -4.72
CA GLY A 312 -19.00 -23.34 -5.78
C GLY A 312 -20.47 -23.32 -5.32
N LYS A 313 -20.72 -23.31 -4.02
CA LYS A 313 -22.05 -23.26 -3.42
C LYS A 313 -22.45 -21.82 -3.10
N LYS A 314 -23.75 -21.56 -3.13
CA LYS A 314 -24.28 -20.25 -2.74
C LYS A 314 -24.34 -20.08 -1.24
N ILE A 315 -24.10 -18.87 -0.81
CA ILE A 315 -24.30 -18.46 0.58
C ILE A 315 -25.80 -18.45 0.90
N THR A 316 -26.16 -19.12 1.97
CA THR A 316 -27.56 -19.18 2.45
C THR A 316 -27.81 -18.32 3.66
N LYS A 317 -26.77 -18.05 4.48
CA LYS A 317 -26.89 -17.23 5.69
C LYS A 317 -25.56 -16.63 6.11
N ILE A 318 -25.59 -15.41 6.60
CA ILE A 318 -24.45 -14.71 7.23
C ILE A 318 -24.88 -14.30 8.63
N GLU A 319 -24.12 -14.68 9.67
CA GLU A 319 -24.42 -14.42 11.07
C GLU A 319 -23.20 -13.85 11.79
N GLY A 320 -23.41 -13.11 12.88
CA GLY A 320 -22.35 -12.58 13.75
C GLY A 320 -21.85 -11.19 13.37
N VAL A 321 -22.37 -10.57 12.31
CA VAL A 321 -21.91 -9.24 11.85
C VAL A 321 -22.16 -8.16 12.89
N ASP A 322 -23.37 -8.12 13.46
CA ASP A 322 -23.75 -7.11 14.44
C ASP A 322 -22.96 -7.28 15.75
N GLU A 323 -22.75 -8.54 16.17
CA GLU A 323 -21.96 -8.87 17.35
C GLU A 323 -20.49 -8.44 17.20
N ILE A 324 -19.90 -8.64 16.04
CA ILE A 324 -18.53 -8.20 15.75
C ILE A 324 -18.46 -6.67 15.71
N ASN A 325 -19.41 -6.00 15.06
CA ASN A 325 -19.43 -4.55 15.00
C ASN A 325 -19.71 -3.90 16.38
N ALA A 326 -20.19 -4.67 17.35
CA ALA A 326 -20.38 -4.21 18.74
C ALA A 326 -19.08 -4.28 19.57
N ILE A 327 -18.00 -4.90 19.09
CA ILE A 327 -16.70 -4.91 19.76
C ILE A 327 -16.07 -3.52 19.66
N PRO A 328 -15.76 -2.83 20.75
CA PRO A 328 -15.33 -1.43 20.72
C PRO A 328 -14.04 -1.18 19.92
N GLU A 329 -13.15 -2.14 19.87
CA GLU A 329 -11.86 -2.06 19.18
C GLU A 329 -11.98 -2.35 17.68
N ILE A 330 -13.10 -2.87 17.19
CA ILE A 330 -13.36 -3.06 15.76
C ILE A 330 -13.72 -1.71 15.13
N LEU A 331 -12.86 -1.23 14.25
CA LEU A 331 -13.10 -0.01 13.49
C LEU A 331 -13.99 -0.27 12.27
N GLN A 332 -13.86 -1.45 11.68
CA GLN A 332 -14.63 -1.85 10.50
C GLN A 332 -14.63 -3.38 10.35
N LEU A 333 -15.79 -3.93 10.03
CA LEU A 333 -15.96 -5.21 9.35
C LEU A 333 -16.63 -4.93 8.01
N GLN A 334 -15.96 -5.28 6.92
CA GLN A 334 -16.48 -5.12 5.56
C GLN A 334 -16.59 -6.48 4.89
N LEU A 335 -17.78 -6.79 4.35
CA LEU A 335 -18.04 -7.98 3.57
C LEU A 335 -18.27 -7.57 2.12
N GLU A 336 -17.51 -8.18 1.19
CA GLU A 336 -17.67 -7.96 -0.26
C GLU A 336 -18.58 -9.04 -0.89
N PHE A 337 -19.43 -9.66 -0.08
CA PHE A 337 -20.38 -10.69 -0.47
C PHE A 337 -21.68 -10.59 0.32
N LYS A 338 -22.72 -11.23 -0.17
CA LYS A 338 -24.06 -11.31 0.44
C LYS A 338 -24.68 -12.68 0.25
N GLU A 339 -25.81 -12.91 0.89
CA GLU A 339 -26.61 -14.12 0.67
C GLU A 339 -26.98 -14.28 -0.80
N GLY A 340 -26.80 -15.49 -1.34
CA GLY A 340 -26.98 -15.85 -2.74
C GLY A 340 -25.71 -15.81 -3.59
N ASP A 341 -24.64 -15.19 -3.11
CA ASP A 341 -23.35 -15.13 -3.82
C ASP A 341 -22.59 -16.47 -3.70
N ILE A 342 -21.66 -16.68 -4.65
CA ILE A 342 -20.66 -17.74 -4.64
C ILE A 342 -19.31 -17.05 -4.43
N ILE A 343 -18.53 -17.51 -3.46
CA ILE A 343 -17.23 -16.96 -3.13
C ILE A 343 -16.11 -17.85 -3.72
N GLU A 344 -15.18 -17.23 -4.43
CA GLU A 344 -13.97 -17.87 -4.92
C GLU A 344 -12.74 -17.38 -4.14
N LYS A 345 -11.66 -18.16 -4.18
CA LYS A 345 -10.37 -17.76 -3.61
C LYS A 345 -9.83 -16.52 -4.30
N ALA A 346 -9.28 -15.61 -3.51
CA ALA A 346 -8.68 -14.38 -4.03
C ALA A 346 -7.54 -14.68 -5.03
N GLN A 347 -7.59 -14.04 -6.19
CA GLN A 347 -6.59 -14.14 -7.25
C GLN A 347 -5.65 -12.92 -7.27
N ASP A 348 -6.12 -11.78 -6.81
CA ASP A 348 -5.38 -10.53 -6.61
C ASP A 348 -5.99 -9.78 -5.40
N ASP A 349 -5.43 -8.62 -5.06
CA ASP A 349 -5.89 -7.83 -3.91
C ASP A 349 -7.33 -7.33 -4.04
N ARG A 350 -7.86 -7.20 -5.27
CA ARG A 350 -9.21 -6.69 -5.53
C ARG A 350 -10.29 -7.78 -5.43
N SER A 351 -9.88 -9.04 -5.52
CA SER A 351 -10.78 -10.19 -5.43
C SER A 351 -10.92 -10.74 -4.01
N ARG A 352 -10.38 -10.04 -3.02
CA ARG A 352 -10.60 -10.34 -1.60
C ARG A 352 -12.07 -10.19 -1.24
N VAL A 353 -12.56 -11.08 -0.39
CA VAL A 353 -13.99 -11.20 -0.06
C VAL A 353 -14.42 -10.34 1.13
N GLY A 354 -13.50 -9.61 1.73
CA GLY A 354 -13.77 -8.71 2.85
C GLY A 354 -12.61 -8.66 3.83
N PHE A 355 -12.74 -7.82 4.84
CA PHE A 355 -11.73 -7.63 5.88
C PHE A 355 -12.34 -7.10 7.17
N PHE A 356 -11.59 -7.18 8.24
CA PHE A 356 -11.83 -6.36 9.43
C PHE A 356 -10.58 -5.60 9.85
N ILE A 357 -10.80 -4.49 10.55
CA ILE A 357 -9.76 -3.66 11.16
C ILE A 357 -10.05 -3.57 12.65
N ALA A 358 -9.05 -3.89 13.47
CA ALA A 358 -9.11 -3.67 14.89
C ALA A 358 -7.88 -2.91 15.38
N CYS A 359 -8.09 -2.03 16.38
CA CYS A 359 -7.05 -1.26 17.05
C CYS A 359 -7.21 -1.41 18.58
N ALA A 360 -6.14 -1.78 19.28
CA ALA A 360 -6.18 -2.01 20.73
C ALA A 360 -4.90 -1.53 21.42
N GLU A 361 -5.01 -1.28 22.73
CA GLU A 361 -3.90 -0.81 23.58
C GLU A 361 -2.85 -1.91 23.85
N SER A 362 -3.06 -3.16 23.36
CA SER A 362 -2.08 -4.24 23.47
C SER A 362 -2.21 -5.30 22.37
N LYS A 363 -1.08 -5.92 22.05
CA LYS A 363 -0.99 -7.06 21.12
C LYS A 363 -1.89 -8.21 21.57
N GLN A 364 -1.90 -8.55 22.87
CA GLN A 364 -2.72 -9.64 23.39
C GLN A 364 -4.21 -9.41 23.11
N ARG A 365 -4.70 -8.18 23.24
CA ARG A 365 -6.11 -7.86 22.97
C ARG A 365 -6.46 -8.03 21.50
N ILE A 366 -5.56 -7.68 20.57
CA ILE A 366 -5.77 -7.94 19.14
C ILE A 366 -5.87 -9.45 18.87
N GLU A 367 -4.98 -10.27 19.45
CA GLU A 367 -5.02 -11.73 19.28
C GLU A 367 -6.31 -12.36 19.84
N GLU A 368 -6.90 -11.77 20.88
CA GLU A 368 -8.21 -12.17 21.40
C GLU A 368 -9.34 -11.80 20.41
N ILE A 369 -9.31 -10.59 19.86
CA ILE A 369 -10.28 -10.11 18.88
C ILE A 369 -10.25 -10.96 17.61
N GLU A 370 -9.08 -11.30 17.08
CA GLU A 370 -8.95 -12.19 15.94
C GLU A 370 -9.67 -13.53 16.15
N LYS A 371 -9.52 -14.11 17.34
CA LYS A 371 -10.22 -15.35 17.71
C LYS A 371 -11.72 -15.13 17.86
N GLU A 372 -12.12 -14.02 18.45
CA GLU A 372 -13.53 -13.66 18.64
C GLU A 372 -14.22 -13.48 17.28
N VAL A 373 -13.64 -12.72 16.35
CA VAL A 373 -14.15 -12.55 14.99
C VAL A 373 -14.29 -13.88 14.26
N LYS A 374 -13.24 -14.73 14.26
CA LYS A 374 -13.26 -16.07 13.61
C LYS A 374 -14.31 -17.01 14.20
N ASN A 375 -14.59 -16.88 15.50
CA ASN A 375 -15.59 -17.71 16.17
C ASN A 375 -17.02 -17.18 15.99
N THR A 376 -17.19 -15.88 15.77
CA THR A 376 -18.51 -15.21 15.70
C THR A 376 -19.04 -15.13 14.28
N LEU A 377 -18.19 -14.76 13.29
CA LEU A 377 -18.62 -14.72 11.89
C LEU A 377 -18.92 -16.14 11.38
N LYS A 378 -20.16 -16.37 10.97
CA LYS A 378 -20.59 -17.64 10.40
C LYS A 378 -21.20 -17.42 9.03
N VAL A 379 -20.68 -18.14 8.05
CA VAL A 379 -21.22 -18.17 6.69
C VAL A 379 -21.70 -19.60 6.39
N SER A 380 -22.97 -19.76 6.07
CA SER A 380 -23.58 -21.04 5.73
C SER A 380 -23.83 -21.14 4.23
N PHE A 381 -23.66 -22.32 3.68
CA PHE A 381 -23.78 -22.58 2.24
C PHE A 381 -24.87 -23.60 1.94
N GLU A 382 -25.30 -23.64 0.67
CA GLU A 382 -26.22 -24.66 0.17
C GLU A 382 -25.65 -26.08 0.43
N ALA A 383 -26.57 -27.06 0.59
CA ALA A 383 -26.23 -28.45 0.89
C ALA A 383 -25.46 -29.15 -0.25
#